data_3711ca9e15a2ccb0ab1c49d77b72475b
#
_entry.id   3711ca9e15a2ccb0ab1c49d77b72475b
#
_cell.length_a   1.000
_cell.length_b   1.000
_cell.length_c   1.000
_cell.angle_alpha   90.00
_cell.angle_beta   90.00
_cell.angle_gamma   90.00
#
_symmetry.space_group_name_H-M   'P 1'
#
loop_
_entity.id
_entity.type
_entity.pdbx_description
1 polymer ?
#
loop_
_entity_poly.entity_id
_entity_poly.type
_entity_poly.pdbx_seq_one_letter_code
_entity_poly.pdbx_strand_id
1 'polypeptide(L)'
;LTARSPCRVLFLPQETLDRLLGEEPLLRRNYLRYLTGRVRFLSGRLRSVAQTGAEGKLARYLLTLPSGEPLRLSATDLAKRLGISRASLYRAFQALEDARLIRREGKSMYVLDPAGLEGVL
;
A
#
# COMPACT_ATOMS: atom_id res chain seq x y z
N LEU A 1 9.34 5.66 25.90
CA LEU A 1 10.64 5.34 25.30
C LEU A 1 11.60 4.89 26.38
N THR A 2 12.18 3.69 26.23
CA THR A 2 13.17 3.14 27.17
C THR A 2 14.45 2.85 26.38
N ALA A 3 15.59 3.36 26.85
CA ALA A 3 16.88 3.07 26.25
C ALA A 3 17.30 1.64 26.62
N ARG A 4 17.70 0.84 25.61
CA ARG A 4 18.21 -0.53 25.81
C ARG A 4 19.73 -0.60 26.06
N SER A 5 20.42 0.49 25.81
CA SER A 5 21.87 0.65 26.01
C SER A 5 22.19 2.12 26.30
N PRO A 6 23.36 2.46 26.87
CA PRO A 6 23.75 3.84 27.02
C PRO A 6 23.66 4.60 25.70
N CYS A 7 22.94 5.72 25.69
CA CYS A 7 22.75 6.56 24.49
C CYS A 7 22.81 8.04 24.86
N ARG A 8 23.14 8.87 23.88
CA ARG A 8 23.00 10.33 23.98
C ARG A 8 21.73 10.73 23.26
N VAL A 9 20.93 11.57 23.90
CA VAL A 9 19.66 12.05 23.36
C VAL A 9 19.71 13.57 23.27
N LEU A 10 19.38 14.12 22.11
CA LEU A 10 19.17 15.54 21.90
C LEU A 10 17.67 15.82 21.89
N PHE A 11 17.23 16.69 22.78
CA PHE A 11 15.85 17.18 22.78
C PHE A 11 15.79 18.53 22.09
N LEU A 12 14.99 18.64 21.04
CA LEU A 12 14.69 19.89 20.34
C LEU A 12 13.26 20.29 20.70
N PRO A 13 13.05 21.42 21.40
CA PRO A 13 11.73 22.00 21.57
C PRO A 13 11.06 22.26 20.23
N GLN A 14 9.74 22.12 20.15
CA GLN A 14 8.99 22.33 18.91
C GLN A 14 9.23 23.71 18.30
N GLU A 15 9.18 24.77 19.11
CA GLU A 15 9.44 26.15 18.65
C GLU A 15 10.83 26.32 18.02
N THR A 16 11.84 25.66 18.59
CA THR A 16 13.20 25.67 18.04
C THR A 16 13.25 24.94 16.70
N LEU A 17 12.57 23.80 16.59
CA LEU A 17 12.48 23.04 15.34
C LEU A 17 11.76 23.84 14.26
N ASP A 18 10.63 24.47 14.59
CA ASP A 18 9.83 25.27 13.65
C ASP A 18 10.63 26.46 13.13
N ARG A 19 11.36 27.18 14.01
CA ARG A 19 12.26 28.26 13.61
C ARG A 19 13.37 27.77 12.68
N LEU A 20 14.06 26.69 13.05
CA LEU A 20 15.15 26.12 12.23
C LEU A 20 14.64 25.64 10.86
N LEU A 21 13.46 25.05 10.78
CA LEU A 21 12.86 24.64 9.51
C LEU A 21 12.45 25.86 8.66
N GLY A 22 12.12 26.98 9.27
CA GLY A 22 11.82 28.23 8.58
C GLY A 22 13.08 28.92 8.03
N GLU A 23 14.14 29.01 8.84
CA GLU A 23 15.36 29.80 8.56
C GLU A 23 16.38 29.02 7.73
N GLU A 24 16.47 27.68 7.88
CA GLU A 24 17.52 26.84 7.30
C GLU A 24 17.00 25.94 6.16
N PRO A 25 17.15 26.35 4.88
CA PRO A 25 16.63 25.59 3.74
C PRO A 25 17.23 24.18 3.62
N LEU A 26 18.51 24.01 4.00
CA LEU A 26 19.18 22.70 3.96
C LEU A 26 18.57 21.74 5.00
N LEU A 27 18.34 22.22 6.23
CA LEU A 27 17.71 21.43 7.28
C LEU A 27 16.28 21.02 6.87
N ARG A 28 15.48 21.98 6.38
CA ARG A 28 14.13 21.73 5.88
C ARG A 28 14.11 20.65 4.80
N ARG A 29 14.99 20.74 3.79
CA ARG A 29 15.09 19.74 2.72
C ARG A 29 15.47 18.35 3.25
N ASN A 30 16.42 18.29 4.17
CA ASN A 30 16.87 17.03 4.78
C ASN A 30 15.77 16.42 5.66
N TYR A 31 15.03 17.24 6.40
CA TYR A 31 13.91 16.81 7.22
C TYR A 31 12.76 16.23 6.37
N LEU A 32 12.38 16.91 5.28
CA LEU A 32 11.40 16.41 4.33
C LEU A 32 11.84 15.08 3.69
N ARG A 33 13.12 14.97 3.32
CA ARG A 33 13.68 13.71 2.79
C ARG A 33 13.60 12.58 3.83
N TYR A 34 13.95 12.88 5.08
CA TYR A 34 13.83 11.93 6.18
C TYR A 34 12.39 11.47 6.38
N LEU A 35 11.43 12.39 6.47
CA LEU A 35 10.02 12.07 6.62
C LEU A 35 9.49 11.24 5.43
N THR A 36 9.84 11.61 4.20
CA THR A 36 9.46 10.84 3.00
C THR A 36 10.03 9.42 3.05
N GLY A 37 11.26 9.26 3.51
CA GLY A 37 11.87 7.94 3.74
C GLY A 37 11.11 7.12 4.79
N ARG A 38 10.67 7.75 5.88
CA ARG A 38 9.87 7.10 6.93
C ARG A 38 8.49 6.68 6.43
N VAL A 39 7.84 7.53 5.65
CA VAL A 39 6.55 7.20 5.02
C VAL A 39 6.70 6.01 4.08
N ARG A 40 7.71 5.99 3.20
CA ARG A 40 8.01 4.86 2.31
C ARG A 40 8.29 3.57 3.09
N PHE A 41 9.09 3.65 4.15
CA PHE A 41 9.40 2.51 5.01
C PHE A 41 8.14 1.94 5.68
N LEU A 42 7.30 2.79 6.28
CA LEU A 42 6.06 2.37 6.93
C LEU A 42 5.06 1.80 5.91
N SER A 43 4.91 2.43 4.75
CA SER A 43 4.09 1.92 3.66
C SER A 43 4.59 0.57 3.14
N GLY A 44 5.91 0.37 3.07
CA GLY A 44 6.51 -0.93 2.75
C GLY A 44 6.19 -2.00 3.79
N ARG A 45 6.26 -1.67 5.08
CA ARG A 45 5.87 -2.61 6.17
C ARG A 45 4.38 -2.93 6.15
N LEU A 46 3.52 -1.95 5.92
CA LEU A 46 2.08 -2.19 5.76
C LEU A 46 1.82 -3.11 4.56
N ARG A 47 2.49 -2.91 3.44
CA ARG A 47 2.41 -3.80 2.28
C ARG A 47 2.90 -5.21 2.58
N SER A 48 3.99 -5.39 3.31
CA SER A 48 4.49 -6.74 3.69
C SER A 48 3.52 -7.50 4.60
N VAL A 49 2.73 -6.80 5.41
CA VAL A 49 1.64 -7.40 6.21
C VAL A 49 0.40 -7.67 5.33
N ALA A 50 0.12 -6.79 4.37
CA ALA A 50 -0.99 -6.94 3.42
C ALA A 50 -0.72 -8.02 2.33
N GLN A 51 0.55 -8.34 2.04
CA GLN A 51 0.93 -9.38 1.05
C GLN A 51 0.37 -10.78 1.37
N THR A 52 -0.05 -11.04 2.60
CA THR A 52 -0.81 -12.23 2.98
C THR A 52 -2.32 -12.03 2.86
N GLY A 53 -2.79 -10.81 2.64
CA GLY A 53 -4.19 -10.43 2.56
C GLY A 53 -4.87 -10.83 1.26
N ALA A 54 -6.20 -10.80 1.26
CA ALA A 54 -7.02 -11.11 0.09
C ALA A 54 -6.75 -10.15 -1.09
N GLU A 55 -6.46 -8.89 -0.81
CA GLU A 55 -6.16 -7.85 -1.78
C GLU A 55 -4.87 -8.13 -2.56
N GLY A 56 -3.78 -8.44 -1.85
CA GLY A 56 -2.50 -8.77 -2.48
C GLY A 56 -2.57 -10.07 -3.31
N LYS A 57 -3.30 -11.10 -2.83
CA LYS A 57 -3.54 -12.32 -3.61
C LYS A 57 -4.32 -12.04 -4.88
N LEU A 58 -5.35 -11.21 -4.79
CA LEU A 58 -6.17 -10.81 -5.93
C LEU A 58 -5.36 -9.98 -6.93
N ALA A 59 -4.62 -8.96 -6.47
CA ALA A 59 -3.77 -8.12 -7.30
C ALA A 59 -2.71 -8.95 -8.06
N ARG A 60 -2.03 -9.85 -7.35
CA ARG A 60 -1.06 -10.77 -7.97
C ARG A 60 -1.68 -11.62 -9.06
N TYR A 61 -2.86 -12.18 -8.80
CA TYR A 61 -3.57 -12.99 -9.79
C TYR A 61 -3.95 -12.17 -11.02
N LEU A 62 -4.49 -10.96 -10.83
CA LEU A 62 -4.88 -10.07 -11.92
C LEU A 62 -3.68 -9.66 -12.80
N LEU A 63 -2.51 -9.47 -12.21
CA LEU A 63 -1.26 -9.16 -12.94
C LEU A 63 -0.72 -10.34 -13.77
N THR A 64 -1.19 -11.57 -13.53
CA THR A 64 -0.83 -12.72 -14.39
C THR A 64 -1.66 -12.83 -15.65
N LEU A 65 -2.72 -12.02 -15.76
CA LEU A 65 -3.61 -12.05 -16.92
C LEU A 65 -3.03 -11.22 -18.08
N PRO A 66 -3.35 -11.57 -19.34
CA PRO A 66 -3.00 -10.75 -20.48
C PRO A 66 -3.58 -9.34 -20.35
N SER A 67 -2.77 -8.33 -20.63
CA SER A 67 -3.22 -6.93 -20.56
C SER A 67 -4.37 -6.66 -21.53
N GLY A 68 -5.43 -6.03 -21.01
CA GLY A 68 -6.60 -5.60 -21.80
C GLY A 68 -7.71 -6.64 -21.92
N GLU A 69 -7.52 -7.87 -21.46
CA GLU A 69 -8.59 -8.87 -21.44
C GLU A 69 -9.35 -8.86 -20.11
N PRO A 70 -10.71 -8.87 -20.13
CA PRO A 70 -11.47 -8.96 -18.89
C PRO A 70 -11.38 -10.36 -18.29
N LEU A 71 -11.15 -10.42 -16.98
CA LEU A 71 -11.30 -11.67 -16.23
C LEU A 71 -12.78 -12.07 -16.18
N ARG A 72 -13.09 -13.25 -16.71
CA ARG A 72 -14.44 -13.85 -16.69
C ARG A 72 -14.45 -15.11 -15.81
N LEU A 73 -14.42 -14.92 -14.50
CA LEU A 73 -14.53 -16.01 -13.53
C LEU A 73 -15.65 -15.72 -12.53
N SER A 74 -16.30 -16.78 -12.05
CA SER A 74 -17.22 -16.63 -10.94
C SER A 74 -16.47 -16.26 -9.66
N ALA A 75 -17.09 -15.45 -8.79
CA ALA A 75 -16.49 -15.12 -7.49
C ALA A 75 -16.16 -16.37 -6.65
N THR A 76 -16.94 -17.45 -6.83
CA THR A 76 -16.72 -18.73 -6.15
C THR A 76 -15.45 -19.41 -6.64
N ASP A 77 -15.23 -19.45 -7.95
CA ASP A 77 -14.04 -20.09 -8.53
C ASP A 77 -12.78 -19.26 -8.24
N LEU A 78 -12.90 -17.94 -8.31
CA LEU A 78 -11.79 -17.04 -7.98
C LEU A 78 -11.40 -17.16 -6.49
N ALA A 79 -12.37 -17.21 -5.57
CA ALA A 79 -12.09 -17.39 -4.15
C ALA A 79 -11.37 -18.73 -3.87
N LYS A 80 -11.81 -19.83 -4.54
CA LYS A 80 -11.14 -21.13 -4.47
C LYS A 80 -9.70 -21.06 -4.98
N ARG A 81 -9.47 -20.44 -6.15
CA ARG A 81 -8.12 -20.27 -6.74
C ARG A 81 -7.18 -19.50 -5.84
N LEU A 82 -7.66 -18.43 -5.21
CA LEU A 82 -6.87 -17.58 -4.32
C LEU A 82 -6.71 -18.17 -2.91
N GLY A 83 -7.44 -19.23 -2.56
CA GLY A 83 -7.44 -19.81 -1.22
C GLY A 83 -7.95 -18.85 -0.15
N ILE A 84 -9.02 -18.09 -0.45
CA ILE A 84 -9.64 -17.12 0.44
C ILE A 84 -11.16 -17.33 0.53
N SER A 85 -11.79 -16.78 1.58
CA SER A 85 -13.23 -16.80 1.70
C SER A 85 -13.89 -15.87 0.68
N ARG A 86 -15.14 -16.16 0.27
CA ARG A 86 -15.91 -15.24 -0.59
C ARG A 86 -16.08 -13.86 0.02
N ALA A 87 -16.30 -13.78 1.34
CA ALA A 87 -16.42 -12.52 2.04
C ALA A 87 -15.12 -11.69 1.96
N SER A 88 -13.95 -12.34 2.11
CA SER A 88 -12.65 -11.69 1.95
C SER A 88 -12.40 -11.25 0.51
N LEU A 89 -12.83 -12.04 -0.48
CA LEU A 89 -12.74 -11.68 -1.89
C LEU A 89 -13.58 -10.44 -2.20
N TYR A 90 -14.82 -10.37 -1.72
CA TYR A 90 -15.67 -9.19 -1.96
C TYR A 90 -15.11 -7.92 -1.30
N ARG A 91 -14.51 -8.04 -0.11
CA ARG A 91 -13.80 -6.91 0.52
C ARG A 91 -12.59 -6.45 -0.31
N ALA A 92 -11.82 -7.40 -0.84
CA ALA A 92 -10.70 -7.09 -1.72
C ALA A 92 -11.17 -6.43 -3.03
N PHE A 93 -12.27 -6.88 -3.61
CA PHE A 93 -12.87 -6.20 -4.78
C PHE A 93 -13.20 -4.75 -4.46
N GLN A 94 -13.91 -4.51 -3.36
CA GLN A 94 -14.30 -3.16 -2.96
C GLN A 94 -13.08 -2.26 -2.76
N ALA A 95 -12.07 -2.72 -2.02
CA ALA A 95 -10.86 -1.95 -1.78
C ALA A 95 -10.11 -1.58 -3.08
N LEU A 96 -9.99 -2.52 -4.03
CA LEU A 96 -9.33 -2.24 -5.31
C LEU A 96 -10.18 -1.37 -6.25
N GLU A 97 -11.51 -1.46 -6.20
CA GLU A 97 -12.42 -0.56 -6.93
C GLU A 97 -12.39 0.86 -6.37
N ASP A 98 -12.42 1.02 -5.04
CA ASP A 98 -12.32 2.33 -4.36
C ASP A 98 -10.98 3.02 -4.68
N ALA A 99 -9.90 2.23 -4.80
CA ALA A 99 -8.60 2.69 -5.26
C ALA A 99 -8.51 2.92 -6.78
N ARG A 100 -9.58 2.66 -7.54
CA ARG A 100 -9.65 2.76 -9.01
C ARG A 100 -8.62 1.90 -9.76
N LEU A 101 -8.20 0.80 -9.17
CA LEU A 101 -7.24 -0.14 -9.77
C LEU A 101 -7.92 -1.15 -10.68
N ILE A 102 -9.18 -1.49 -10.36
CA ILE A 102 -10.02 -2.40 -11.13
C ILE A 102 -11.42 -1.83 -11.33
N ARG A 103 -12.15 -2.41 -12.27
CA ARG A 103 -13.57 -2.16 -12.49
C ARG A 103 -14.30 -3.47 -12.75
N ARG A 104 -15.46 -3.66 -12.13
CA ARG A 104 -16.31 -4.82 -12.35
C ARG A 104 -17.56 -4.40 -13.13
N GLU A 105 -17.89 -5.16 -14.16
CA GLU A 105 -19.10 -5.03 -14.96
C GLU A 105 -19.77 -6.41 -15.06
N GLY A 106 -20.78 -6.64 -14.25
CA GLY A 106 -21.47 -7.92 -14.17
C GLY A 106 -20.52 -9.07 -13.76
N LYS A 107 -20.22 -9.99 -14.68
CA LYS A 107 -19.31 -11.11 -14.49
C LYS A 107 -17.86 -10.83 -14.98
N SER A 108 -17.64 -9.66 -15.56
CA SER A 108 -16.35 -9.28 -16.12
C SER A 108 -15.63 -8.32 -15.18
N MET A 109 -14.32 -8.48 -15.08
CA MET A 109 -13.44 -7.61 -14.28
C MET A 109 -12.32 -7.09 -15.19
N TYR A 110 -12.08 -5.79 -15.12
CA TYR A 110 -11.07 -5.08 -15.90
C TYR A 110 -10.01 -4.51 -14.98
N VAL A 111 -8.75 -4.65 -15.35
CA VAL A 111 -7.63 -3.97 -14.70
C VAL A 111 -7.54 -2.57 -15.32
N LEU A 112 -7.64 -1.53 -14.49
CA LEU A 112 -7.54 -0.13 -14.92
C LEU A 112 -6.12 0.41 -14.79
N ASP A 113 -5.43 0.05 -13.70
CA ASP A 113 -4.08 0.49 -13.40
C ASP A 113 -3.20 -0.68 -12.94
N PRO A 114 -2.47 -1.32 -13.87
CA PRO A 114 -1.54 -2.40 -13.54
C PRO A 114 -0.40 -1.96 -12.60
N ALA A 115 0.13 -0.74 -12.80
CA ALA A 115 1.21 -0.22 -11.96
C ALA A 115 0.73 0.03 -10.52
N GLY A 116 -0.50 0.52 -10.36
CA GLY A 116 -1.15 0.65 -9.06
C GLY A 116 -1.37 -0.71 -8.38
N LEU A 117 -1.73 -1.76 -9.13
CA LEU A 117 -1.85 -3.13 -8.60
C LEU A 117 -0.51 -3.69 -8.13
N GLU A 118 0.60 -3.42 -8.82
CA GLU A 118 1.94 -3.77 -8.33
C GLU A 118 2.25 -3.09 -7.00
N GLY A 119 1.73 -1.88 -6.80
CA GLY A 119 1.83 -1.14 -5.54
C GLY A 119 1.08 -1.77 -4.36
N VAL A 120 0.11 -2.67 -4.61
CA VAL A 120 -0.64 -3.41 -3.59
C VAL A 120 0.10 -4.66 -3.13
N LEU A 121 1.05 -5.18 -3.91
CA LEU A 121 1.92 -6.32 -3.58
C LEU A 121 3.01 -5.87 -2.61
#